data_9a81c5a98c89f8f6e435f48807e0eff1
#
_entry.id   9a81c5a98c89f8f6e435f48807e0eff1
#
_cell.length_a   1.000
_cell.length_b   1.000
_cell.length_c   1.000
_cell.angle_alpha   90.00
_cell.angle_beta   90.00
_cell.angle_gamma   90.00
#
_symmetry.space_group_name_H-M   'P 1'
#
loop_
_entity.id
_entity.type
_entity.pdbx_description
1 polymer ?
#
loop_
_entity_poly.entity_id
_entity_poly.type
_entity_poly.pdbx_seq_one_letter_code
_entity_poly.pdbx_strand_id
1 'polypeptide(L)'
;MKQFVLQYLEKKGYPVKDYGTYSDESVDYPDFAHALAEGIENGDVYPGIGICGSGEGMAMTLNKHQGVRAGLAWNKDIAQLIRQHNDANVIVLPGRFIDNKTAEAILDEFFKATFEGGRHERRRESAP
;
A
#
# COMPACT_ATOMS: atom_id res chain seq x y z
N MET A 1 8.25 2.36 -11.74
CA MET A 1 6.97 2.01 -11.06
C MET A 1 6.30 3.21 -10.40
N LYS A 2 7.04 3.99 -9.62
CA LYS A 2 6.47 5.16 -8.92
C LYS A 2 5.82 6.16 -9.88
N GLN A 3 6.48 6.51 -10.98
CA GLN A 3 5.94 7.45 -11.96
C GLN A 3 4.64 6.94 -12.57
N PHE A 4 4.58 5.65 -12.87
CA PHE A 4 3.37 5.03 -13.37
C PHE A 4 2.22 5.14 -12.36
N VAL A 5 2.50 4.86 -11.09
CA VAL A 5 1.49 4.94 -10.02
C VAL A 5 0.98 6.37 -9.85
N LEU A 6 1.87 7.36 -9.89
CA LEU A 6 1.48 8.77 -9.80
C LEU A 6 0.56 9.15 -10.97
N GLN A 7 0.89 8.72 -12.19
CA GLN A 7 0.05 8.95 -13.36
C GLN A 7 -1.30 8.26 -13.24
N TYR A 8 -1.33 7.03 -12.73
CA TYR A 8 -2.56 6.29 -12.47
C TYR A 8 -3.48 7.07 -11.53
N LEU A 9 -2.95 7.54 -10.42
CA LEU A 9 -3.73 8.29 -9.41
C LEU A 9 -4.26 9.61 -9.98
N GLU A 10 -3.44 10.30 -10.76
CA GLU A 10 -3.83 11.55 -11.41
C GLU A 10 -4.99 11.32 -12.38
N LYS A 11 -4.92 10.28 -13.21
CA LYS A 11 -5.99 9.94 -14.15
C LYS A 11 -7.30 9.60 -13.46
N LYS A 12 -7.23 8.99 -12.28
CA LYS A 12 -8.41 8.65 -11.49
C LYS A 12 -8.95 9.85 -10.69
N GLY A 13 -8.24 10.97 -10.69
CA GLY A 13 -8.67 12.17 -9.98
C GLY A 13 -8.43 12.14 -8.48
N TYR A 14 -7.56 11.25 -7.99
CA TYR A 14 -7.22 11.20 -6.57
C TYR A 14 -6.20 12.26 -6.21
N PRO A 15 -6.42 13.04 -5.15
CA PRO A 15 -5.37 13.92 -4.61
C PRO A 15 -4.26 13.06 -4.01
N VAL A 16 -2.99 13.45 -4.24
CA VAL A 16 -1.83 12.64 -3.86
C VAL A 16 -0.90 13.45 -2.97
N LYS A 17 -0.47 12.84 -1.86
CA LYS A 17 0.65 13.31 -1.07
C LYS A 17 1.81 12.34 -1.24
N ASP A 18 2.94 12.82 -1.75
CA ASP A 18 4.10 12.01 -2.06
C ASP A 18 5.12 12.11 -0.93
N TYR A 19 5.35 11.00 -0.22
CA TYR A 19 6.31 10.91 0.89
C TYR A 19 7.70 10.44 0.43
N GLY A 20 7.85 10.08 -0.85
CA GLY A 20 9.06 9.47 -1.35
C GLY A 20 10.14 10.46 -1.80
N THR A 21 11.21 9.89 -2.37
CA THR A 21 12.31 10.67 -2.91
C THR A 21 12.02 11.17 -4.31
N TYR A 22 12.58 12.32 -4.64
CA TYR A 22 12.51 12.88 -5.99
C TYR A 22 13.83 12.69 -6.77
N SER A 23 14.79 11.94 -6.19
CA SER A 23 16.08 11.68 -6.84
C SER A 23 16.26 10.19 -7.10
N ASP A 24 17.16 9.85 -8.04
CA ASP A 24 17.55 8.47 -8.33
C ASP A 24 18.61 7.95 -7.36
N GLU A 25 19.02 8.76 -6.39
CA GLU A 25 19.99 8.34 -5.37
C GLU A 25 19.39 7.26 -4.48
N SER A 26 20.25 6.34 -4.06
CA SER A 26 19.88 5.31 -3.10
C SER A 26 19.52 5.95 -1.76
N VAL A 27 18.36 5.59 -1.21
CA VAL A 27 17.87 6.11 0.06
C VAL A 27 17.38 4.96 0.91
N ASP A 28 17.38 5.16 2.23
CA ASP A 28 16.88 4.17 3.17
C ASP A 28 15.35 4.15 3.13
N TYR A 29 14.76 3.08 2.59
CA TYR A 29 13.31 2.96 2.48
C TYR A 29 12.58 3.08 3.83
N PRO A 30 13.15 2.69 5.00
CA PRO A 30 12.43 2.82 6.26
C PRO A 30 12.02 4.25 6.59
N ASP A 31 12.81 5.25 6.21
CA ASP A 31 12.48 6.65 6.46
C ASP A 31 11.17 7.06 5.77
N PHE A 32 10.98 6.64 4.52
CA PHE A 32 9.76 6.91 3.75
C PHE A 32 8.59 6.07 4.25
N ALA A 33 8.85 4.83 4.64
CA ALA A 33 7.84 3.96 5.20
C ALA A 33 7.27 4.54 6.50
N HIS A 34 8.14 5.03 7.39
CA HIS A 34 7.68 5.66 8.63
C HIS A 34 6.89 6.94 8.38
N ALA A 35 7.32 7.76 7.41
CA ALA A 35 6.60 8.98 7.05
C ALA A 35 5.19 8.66 6.55
N LEU A 36 5.05 7.67 5.67
CA LEU A 36 3.74 7.23 5.18
C LEU A 36 2.89 6.69 6.33
N ALA A 37 3.47 5.83 7.18
CA ALA A 37 2.75 5.25 8.31
C ALA A 37 2.21 6.33 9.25
N GLU A 38 3.01 7.34 9.56
CA GLU A 38 2.57 8.48 10.38
C GLU A 38 1.42 9.24 9.71
N GLY A 39 1.48 9.43 8.40
CA GLY A 39 0.41 10.06 7.64
C GLY A 39 -0.91 9.30 7.74
N ILE A 40 -0.86 7.97 7.68
CA ILE A 40 -2.03 7.10 7.86
C ILE A 40 -2.56 7.20 9.30
N GLU A 41 -1.66 7.09 10.29
CA GLU A 41 -2.05 7.11 11.70
C GLU A 41 -2.64 8.44 12.13
N ASN A 42 -2.14 9.55 11.57
CA ASN A 42 -2.62 10.89 11.86
C ASN A 42 -3.88 11.27 11.08
N GLY A 43 -4.31 10.43 10.14
CA GLY A 43 -5.47 10.73 9.30
C GLY A 43 -5.20 11.72 8.18
N ASP A 44 -3.92 12.00 7.88
CA ASP A 44 -3.55 12.94 6.82
C ASP A 44 -3.80 12.36 5.43
N VAL A 45 -3.63 11.06 5.27
CA VAL A 45 -3.82 10.35 4.00
C VAL A 45 -4.52 9.01 4.22
N TYR A 46 -5.26 8.55 3.20
CA TYR A 46 -5.90 7.25 3.16
C TYR A 46 -6.37 6.96 1.73
N PRO A 47 -6.17 5.78 1.18
CA PRO A 47 -5.21 4.77 1.64
C PRO A 47 -3.78 5.14 1.28
N GLY A 48 -2.81 4.31 1.70
CA GLY A 48 -1.41 4.48 1.34
C GLY A 48 -0.96 3.49 0.29
N ILE A 49 0.07 3.87 -0.46
CA ILE A 49 0.72 3.00 -1.44
C ILE A 49 2.22 3.05 -1.19
N GLY A 50 2.81 1.89 -0.90
CA GLY A 50 4.25 1.75 -0.75
C GLY A 50 4.83 0.96 -1.91
N ILE A 51 5.99 1.36 -2.40
CA ILE A 51 6.66 0.70 -3.53
C ILE A 51 8.12 0.46 -3.16
N CYS A 52 8.57 -0.79 -3.29
CA CYS A 52 9.96 -1.17 -3.05
C CYS A 52 10.29 -2.33 -3.98
N GLY A 53 11.56 -2.72 -4.08
CA GLY A 53 11.98 -3.79 -4.99
C GLY A 53 11.16 -5.06 -4.84
N SER A 54 11.25 -5.74 -3.69
CA SER A 54 10.41 -6.90 -3.36
C SER A 54 9.12 -6.50 -2.62
N GLY A 55 9.12 -5.32 -2.01
CA GLY A 55 8.03 -4.86 -1.17
C GLY A 55 8.08 -5.39 0.27
N GLU A 56 8.90 -6.40 0.54
CA GLU A 56 8.91 -7.08 1.84
C GLU A 56 9.36 -6.16 2.98
N GLY A 57 10.50 -5.48 2.81
CA GLY A 57 11.00 -4.57 3.83
C GLY A 57 10.05 -3.39 4.09
N MET A 58 9.47 -2.86 3.04
CA MET A 58 8.48 -1.79 3.13
C MET A 58 7.26 -2.25 3.95
N ALA A 59 6.73 -3.43 3.64
CA ALA A 59 5.58 -3.98 4.35
C ALA A 59 5.90 -4.23 5.83
N MET A 60 7.08 -4.81 6.11
CA MET A 60 7.48 -5.07 7.49
C MET A 60 7.63 -3.78 8.30
N THR A 61 8.23 -2.76 7.71
CA THR A 61 8.44 -1.48 8.39
C THR A 61 7.11 -0.77 8.65
N LEU A 62 6.23 -0.73 7.65
CA LEU A 62 4.91 -0.14 7.78
C LEU A 62 4.10 -0.82 8.89
N ASN A 63 4.15 -2.15 8.97
CA ASN A 63 3.37 -2.90 9.93
C ASN A 63 3.90 -2.83 11.37
N LYS A 64 5.03 -2.17 11.61
CA LYS A 64 5.47 -1.85 12.97
C LYS A 64 4.61 -0.78 13.63
N HIS A 65 3.87 -0.03 12.85
CA HIS A 65 2.96 1.01 13.35
C HIS A 65 1.57 0.41 13.62
N GLN A 66 1.03 0.64 14.81
CA GLN A 66 -0.24 0.03 15.22
C GLN A 66 -1.41 0.41 14.33
N GLY A 67 -1.43 1.63 13.83
CA GLY A 67 -2.50 2.12 12.97
C GLY A 67 -2.38 1.70 11.51
N VAL A 68 -1.34 0.94 11.15
CA VAL A 68 -1.07 0.56 9.76
C VAL A 68 -1.27 -0.93 9.55
N ARG A 69 -2.02 -1.25 8.51
CA ARG A 69 -2.27 -2.61 8.05
C ARG A 69 -1.85 -2.67 6.58
N ALA A 70 -0.55 -2.93 6.36
CA ALA A 70 0.04 -2.96 5.03
C ALA A 70 0.04 -4.37 4.47
N GLY A 71 -0.49 -4.53 3.27
CA GLY A 71 -0.50 -5.79 2.56
C GLY A 71 0.35 -5.73 1.30
N LEU A 72 1.21 -6.72 1.10
CA LEU A 72 1.98 -6.89 -0.12
C LEU A 72 1.10 -7.59 -1.17
N ALA A 73 0.99 -7.01 -2.35
CA ALA A 73 0.19 -7.60 -3.42
C ALA A 73 1.01 -7.69 -4.71
N TRP A 74 1.05 -8.88 -5.30
CA TRP A 74 1.76 -9.16 -6.55
C TRP A 74 0.81 -9.53 -7.70
N ASN A 75 -0.47 -9.65 -7.41
CA ASN A 75 -1.51 -9.82 -8.42
C ASN A 75 -2.84 -9.25 -7.91
N LYS A 76 -3.81 -9.15 -8.82
CA LYS A 76 -5.11 -8.54 -8.52
C LYS A 76 -5.93 -9.31 -7.48
N ASP A 77 -5.80 -10.63 -7.44
CA ASP A 77 -6.57 -11.46 -6.51
C ASP A 77 -6.11 -11.22 -5.08
N ILE A 78 -4.80 -11.12 -4.85
CA ILE A 78 -4.25 -10.78 -3.54
C ILE A 78 -4.66 -9.36 -3.14
N ALA A 79 -4.64 -8.41 -4.07
CA ALA A 79 -5.06 -7.04 -3.82
C ALA A 79 -6.51 -6.97 -3.32
N GLN A 80 -7.40 -7.75 -3.92
CA GLN A 80 -8.77 -7.86 -3.49
C GLN A 80 -8.89 -8.41 -2.08
N LEU A 81 -8.17 -9.52 -1.81
CA LEU A 81 -8.25 -10.23 -0.53
C LEU A 81 -7.71 -9.41 0.64
N ILE A 82 -6.62 -8.66 0.46
CA ILE A 82 -6.08 -7.86 1.57
C ILE A 82 -7.05 -6.75 1.99
N ARG A 83 -7.93 -6.29 1.09
CA ARG A 83 -9.00 -5.37 1.45
C ARG A 83 -10.18 -6.10 2.07
N GLN A 84 -10.68 -7.13 1.42
CA GLN A 84 -11.89 -7.83 1.85
C GLN A 84 -11.70 -8.55 3.19
N HIS A 85 -10.55 -9.18 3.39
CA HIS A 85 -10.30 -10.02 4.57
C HIS A 85 -9.50 -9.33 5.65
N ASN A 86 -8.57 -8.45 5.28
CA ASN A 86 -7.61 -7.90 6.25
C ASN A 86 -7.79 -6.40 6.49
N ASP A 87 -8.69 -5.74 5.78
CA ASP A 87 -8.92 -4.30 5.89
C ASP A 87 -7.63 -3.49 5.77
N ALA A 88 -6.78 -3.86 4.80
CA ALA A 88 -5.52 -3.17 4.59
C ALA A 88 -5.75 -1.70 4.26
N ASN A 89 -5.05 -0.80 4.94
CA ASN A 89 -5.09 0.63 4.66
C ASN A 89 -3.86 1.10 3.87
N VAL A 90 -2.89 0.22 3.66
CA VAL A 90 -1.74 0.46 2.78
C VAL A 90 -1.55 -0.77 1.90
N ILE A 91 -1.37 -0.54 0.60
CA ILE A 91 -0.96 -1.59 -0.32
C ILE A 91 0.51 -1.40 -0.66
N VAL A 92 1.28 -2.48 -0.67
CA VAL A 92 2.70 -2.46 -1.03
C VAL A 92 2.89 -3.22 -2.34
N LEU A 93 3.58 -2.58 -3.29
CA LEU A 93 3.85 -3.14 -4.61
C LEU A 93 5.32 -3.56 -4.72
N PRO A 94 5.60 -4.81 -5.17
CA PRO A 94 6.96 -5.30 -5.38
C PRO A 94 7.46 -4.85 -6.77
N GLY A 95 7.93 -3.62 -6.87
CA GLY A 95 8.19 -2.95 -8.15
C GLY A 95 9.16 -3.65 -9.10
N ARG A 96 10.05 -4.53 -8.59
CA ARG A 96 10.97 -5.29 -9.45
C ARG A 96 10.37 -6.59 -9.99
N PHE A 97 9.22 -7.01 -9.46
CA PHE A 97 8.63 -8.32 -9.77
C PHE A 97 7.30 -8.22 -10.52
N ILE A 98 6.78 -7.02 -10.73
CA ILE A 98 5.53 -6.79 -11.47
C ILE A 98 5.75 -5.70 -12.52
N ASP A 99 4.99 -5.77 -13.61
CA ASP A 99 4.98 -4.75 -14.64
C ASP A 99 3.90 -3.69 -14.35
N ASN A 100 3.86 -2.64 -15.14
CA ASN A 100 2.90 -1.55 -14.98
C ASN A 100 1.46 -2.02 -15.17
N LYS A 101 1.22 -2.93 -16.09
CA LYS A 101 -0.11 -3.47 -16.36
C LYS A 101 -0.62 -4.26 -15.15
N THR A 102 0.25 -5.06 -14.54
CA THR A 102 -0.08 -5.80 -13.32
C THR A 102 -0.35 -4.84 -12.18
N ALA A 103 0.49 -3.81 -12.02
CA ALA A 103 0.27 -2.79 -10.98
C ALA A 103 -1.07 -2.08 -11.13
N GLU A 104 -1.47 -1.76 -12.36
CA GLU A 104 -2.77 -1.15 -12.64
C GLU A 104 -3.92 -2.05 -12.20
N ALA A 105 -3.86 -3.34 -12.56
CA ALA A 105 -4.88 -4.31 -12.17
C ALA A 105 -4.97 -4.47 -10.65
N ILE A 106 -3.81 -4.49 -9.98
CA ILE A 106 -3.72 -4.55 -8.52
C ILE A 106 -4.42 -3.33 -7.88
N LEU A 107 -4.07 -2.14 -8.33
CA LEU A 107 -4.64 -0.91 -7.78
C LEU A 107 -6.15 -0.80 -8.04
N ASP A 108 -6.60 -1.18 -9.23
CA ASP A 108 -8.03 -1.19 -9.56
C ASP A 108 -8.82 -2.07 -8.57
N GLU A 109 -8.32 -3.27 -8.29
CA GLU A 109 -8.99 -4.18 -7.34
C GLU A 109 -8.91 -3.67 -5.91
N PHE A 110 -7.76 -3.11 -5.51
CA PHE A 110 -7.58 -2.58 -4.17
C PHE A 110 -8.56 -1.44 -3.87
N PHE A 111 -8.71 -0.49 -4.79
CA PHE A 111 -9.61 0.65 -4.60
C PHE A 111 -11.09 0.28 -4.71
N LYS A 112 -11.41 -0.81 -5.40
CA LYS A 112 -12.78 -1.28 -5.61
C LYS A 112 -13.31 -2.11 -4.44
N ALA A 113 -12.44 -2.91 -3.79
CA ALA A 113 -12.84 -3.85 -2.75
C ALA A 113 -13.19 -3.16 -1.43
N THR A 114 -14.05 -3.80 -0.64
CA THR A 114 -14.44 -3.33 0.69
C THR A 114 -14.27 -4.44 1.71
N PHE A 115 -14.05 -4.06 2.98
CA PHE A 115 -13.88 -5.01 4.07
C PHE A 115 -15.20 -5.74 4.34
N GLU A 116 -15.13 -7.08 4.40
CA GLU A 116 -16.31 -7.92 4.59
C GLU A 116 -16.78 -8.03 6.04
N GLY A 117 -15.88 -7.80 7.01
CA GLY A 117 -16.22 -7.93 8.43
C GLY A 117 -16.39 -9.37 8.89
N GLY A 118 -17.30 -9.64 9.84
CA GLY A 118 -17.57 -10.98 10.35
C GLY A 118 -16.34 -11.64 10.96
N ARG A 119 -16.02 -12.88 10.51
CA ARG A 119 -14.85 -13.63 11.01
C ARG A 119 -13.54 -12.89 10.73
N HIS A 120 -13.50 -12.10 9.64
CA HIS A 120 -12.32 -11.33 9.29
C HIS A 120 -12.10 -10.18 10.25
N GLU A 121 -13.16 -9.57 10.77
CA GLU A 121 -13.09 -8.55 11.80
C GLU A 121 -12.42 -9.08 13.06
N ARG A 122 -12.83 -10.24 13.54
CA ARG A 122 -12.23 -10.87 14.72
C ARG A 122 -10.75 -11.18 14.53
N ARG A 123 -10.39 -11.69 13.35
CA ARG A 123 -9.00 -12.02 13.02
C ARG A 123 -8.14 -10.76 12.92
N ARG A 124 -8.68 -9.71 12.34
CA ARG A 124 -8.00 -8.43 12.25
C ARG A 124 -7.72 -7.83 13.63
N GLU A 125 -8.69 -7.84 14.51
CA GLU A 125 -8.57 -7.30 15.87
C GLU A 125 -7.57 -8.10 16.71
N SER A 126 -7.45 -9.41 16.47
CA SER A 126 -6.53 -10.28 17.19
C SER A 126 -5.10 -10.21 16.68
N ALA A 127 -4.86 -9.67 15.50
CA ALA A 127 -3.52 -9.55 14.95
C ALA A 127 -2.75 -8.45 15.67
N PRO A 128 -1.46 -8.69 15.98
CA PRO A 128 -0.63 -7.69 16.64
C PRO A 128 -0.37 -6.48 15.76
#